data_0810396459106936b338f8670688b81e
#
_entry.id   0810396459106936b338f8670688b81e
#
_cell.length_a   1.000
_cell.length_b   1.000
_cell.length_c   1.000
_cell.angle_alpha   90.00
_cell.angle_beta   90.00
_cell.angle_gamma   90.00
#
_symmetry.space_group_name_H-M   'P 1'
#
loop_
_entity.id
_entity.type
_entity.pdbx_description
1 polymer ?
#
loop_
_entity_poly.entity_id
_entity_poly.type
_entity_poly.pdbx_seq_one_letter_code
_entity_poly.pdbx_strand_id
1 'polypeptide(L)'
;MTAAPSPGVGASRADAAPTLWAVLGATGTGKTGLSLDLAEALAARGRPAEIVNVDAMQLYRGMDIGTAKIPEAERRGIPHHLFDALAVTEEAAVAWYQELARRTIDAIHGRGADAILVGGSGLYASSVLFDFRFPPRDERLRASLEDELERFGAEPLFARLRAADPAAADRIDPRNGRRVVRALEVLAQGGRTHGGALPEAPVLWSPRTRIIGTAVPREELVSLLDARVERMWAAGLLDEVEALRRQGLERGVTAGRAIGYAQAVAQLRGDLSEGEAIAETQALTRRYARRQVSWFKRYENVRWVDPREVDAGSVVDGAAGPDAAPRPEGEEQ
;
A
#
# COMPACT_ATOMS: atom_id res chain seq x y z
N MET A 1 50.61 -14.13 -41.99
CA MET A 1 49.53 -13.15 -41.89
C MET A 1 48.48 -13.73 -40.98
N THR A 2 48.55 -13.41 -39.71
CA THR A 2 47.62 -13.85 -38.65
C THR A 2 46.61 -12.73 -38.44
N ALA A 3 45.36 -13.01 -38.75
CA ALA A 3 44.25 -12.09 -38.48
C ALA A 3 43.98 -12.00 -36.99
N ALA A 4 43.94 -10.78 -36.45
CA ALA A 4 43.52 -10.50 -35.08
C ALA A 4 42.02 -10.71 -34.92
N PRO A 5 41.53 -11.22 -33.77
CA PRO A 5 40.12 -11.34 -33.52
C PRO A 5 39.53 -9.94 -33.23
N SER A 6 38.42 -9.61 -33.92
CA SER A 6 37.63 -8.42 -33.65
C SER A 6 37.08 -8.43 -32.22
N PRO A 7 37.12 -7.31 -31.49
CA PRO A 7 36.49 -7.24 -30.19
C PRO A 7 34.95 -7.32 -30.34
N GLY A 8 34.36 -8.32 -29.72
CA GLY A 8 32.93 -8.44 -29.64
C GLY A 8 32.34 -7.19 -28.98
N VAL A 9 31.43 -6.53 -29.68
CA VAL A 9 30.62 -5.44 -29.16
C VAL A 9 29.74 -6.01 -28.04
N GLY A 10 30.18 -5.83 -26.81
CA GLY A 10 29.33 -6.11 -25.63
C GLY A 10 28.13 -5.20 -25.72
N ALA A 11 26.94 -5.80 -25.89
CA ALA A 11 25.68 -5.07 -25.79
C ALA A 11 25.66 -4.33 -24.47
N SER A 12 25.59 -3.01 -24.52
CA SER A 12 25.50 -2.15 -23.35
C SER A 12 24.26 -2.54 -22.56
N ARG A 13 24.42 -2.94 -21.30
CA ARG A 13 23.30 -3.25 -20.38
C ARG A 13 22.35 -2.07 -20.17
N ALA A 14 22.67 -0.88 -20.67
CA ALA A 14 21.82 0.32 -20.68
C ALA A 14 20.61 0.22 -21.62
N ASP A 15 20.58 -0.74 -22.57
CA ASP A 15 19.48 -0.90 -23.54
C ASP A 15 18.33 -1.80 -23.05
N ALA A 16 18.37 -2.30 -21.83
CA ALA A 16 17.25 -3.07 -21.28
C ALA A 16 16.10 -2.12 -20.92
N ALA A 17 14.92 -2.32 -21.53
CA ALA A 17 13.74 -1.52 -21.22
C ALA A 17 13.41 -1.51 -19.72
N PRO A 18 12.88 -0.38 -19.17
CA PRO A 18 12.60 -0.21 -17.75
C PRO A 18 11.72 -1.31 -17.16
N THR A 19 11.92 -1.56 -15.88
CA THR A 19 11.20 -2.58 -15.09
C THR A 19 10.39 -1.92 -13.98
N LEU A 20 9.19 -2.42 -13.72
CA LEU A 20 8.43 -2.10 -12.53
C LEU A 20 8.79 -3.11 -11.43
N TRP A 21 9.43 -2.63 -10.38
CA TRP A 21 9.70 -3.40 -9.17
C TRP A 21 8.61 -3.11 -8.15
N ALA A 22 8.10 -4.12 -7.46
CA ALA A 22 7.11 -3.93 -6.40
C ALA A 22 7.65 -4.54 -5.10
N VAL A 23 8.00 -3.70 -4.14
CA VAL A 23 8.47 -4.09 -2.80
C VAL A 23 7.29 -4.00 -1.83
N LEU A 24 6.67 -5.14 -1.55
CA LEU A 24 5.40 -5.24 -0.84
C LEU A 24 5.53 -6.07 0.44
N GLY A 25 4.66 -5.81 1.41
CA GLY A 25 4.61 -6.59 2.65
C GLY A 25 3.95 -5.82 3.79
N ALA A 26 3.90 -6.44 4.97
CA ALA A 26 3.32 -5.83 6.15
C ALA A 26 4.09 -4.58 6.60
N THR A 27 3.42 -3.69 7.32
CA THR A 27 4.11 -2.59 8.00
C THR A 27 5.15 -3.15 8.98
N GLY A 28 6.27 -2.46 9.15
CA GLY A 28 7.35 -2.91 10.05
C GLY A 28 8.33 -3.93 9.50
N THR A 29 8.15 -4.43 8.26
CA THR A 29 9.03 -5.48 7.68
C THR A 29 10.27 -4.94 6.95
N GLY A 30 10.62 -3.65 7.02
CA GLY A 30 11.86 -3.13 6.43
C GLY A 30 11.78 -2.77 4.93
N LYS A 31 10.58 -2.71 4.32
CA LYS A 31 10.39 -2.37 2.90
C LYS A 31 11.12 -1.13 2.42
N THR A 32 11.09 -0.05 3.23
CA THR A 32 11.72 1.23 2.88
C THR A 32 13.23 1.08 2.70
N GLY A 33 13.91 0.44 3.66
CA GLY A 33 15.34 0.17 3.55
C GLY A 33 15.66 -0.65 2.30
N LEU A 34 14.99 -1.79 2.11
CA LEU A 34 15.18 -2.64 0.94
C LEU A 34 14.94 -1.89 -0.38
N SER A 35 13.96 -0.98 -0.43
CA SER A 35 13.69 -0.20 -1.65
C SER A 35 14.80 0.79 -2.00
N LEU A 36 15.43 1.39 -0.99
CA LEU A 36 16.58 2.26 -1.17
C LEU A 36 17.80 1.45 -1.63
N ASP A 37 18.07 0.32 -0.97
CA ASP A 37 19.18 -0.56 -1.34
C ASP A 37 19.00 -1.12 -2.76
N LEU A 38 17.76 -1.44 -3.15
CA LEU A 38 17.43 -1.88 -4.50
C LEU A 38 17.68 -0.76 -5.53
N ALA A 39 17.31 0.47 -5.24
CA ALA A 39 17.54 1.60 -6.12
C ALA A 39 19.04 1.86 -6.31
N GLU A 40 19.83 1.80 -5.25
CA GLU A 40 21.31 1.93 -5.33
C GLU A 40 21.93 0.76 -6.11
N ALA A 41 21.47 -0.47 -5.88
CA ALA A 41 21.94 -1.64 -6.62
C ALA A 41 21.63 -1.57 -8.12
N LEU A 42 20.48 -1.02 -8.49
CA LEU A 42 20.11 -0.74 -9.89
C LEU A 42 20.99 0.36 -10.48
N ALA A 43 21.18 1.47 -9.75
CA ALA A 43 22.03 2.59 -10.19
C ALA A 43 23.49 2.14 -10.42
N ALA A 44 24.05 1.29 -9.55
CA ALA A 44 25.37 0.71 -9.72
C ALA A 44 25.52 -0.14 -11.02
N ARG A 45 24.40 -0.55 -11.60
CA ARG A 45 24.33 -1.28 -12.87
C ARG A 45 23.96 -0.39 -14.07
N GLY A 46 24.00 0.94 -13.88
CA GLY A 46 23.65 1.91 -14.92
C GLY A 46 22.14 2.02 -15.18
N ARG A 47 21.31 1.58 -14.24
CA ARG A 47 19.84 1.63 -14.31
C ARG A 47 19.32 2.55 -13.19
N PRO A 48 19.13 3.85 -13.44
CA PRO A 48 18.55 4.73 -12.43
C PRO A 48 17.15 4.24 -12.03
N ALA A 49 16.78 4.44 -10.76
CA ALA A 49 15.49 4.02 -10.27
C ALA A 49 14.85 5.11 -9.38
N GLU A 50 13.53 5.19 -9.42
CA GLU A 50 12.75 6.15 -8.64
C GLU A 50 11.67 5.41 -7.85
N ILE A 51 11.38 5.88 -6.63
CA ILE A 51 10.44 5.24 -5.72
C ILE A 51 9.04 5.84 -5.89
N VAL A 52 8.04 4.96 -5.95
CA VAL A 52 6.61 5.31 -5.99
C VAL A 52 5.92 4.75 -4.74
N ASN A 53 5.40 5.63 -3.90
CA ASN A 53 4.71 5.24 -2.68
C ASN A 53 3.36 4.56 -2.96
N VAL A 54 3.10 3.41 -2.32
CA VAL A 54 1.80 2.72 -2.33
C VAL A 54 1.22 2.51 -0.92
N ASP A 55 1.58 3.38 0.00
CA ASP A 55 0.89 3.48 1.29
C ASP A 55 -0.15 4.60 1.25
N ALA A 56 -1.43 4.23 1.43
CA ALA A 56 -2.55 5.15 1.33
C ALA A 56 -2.49 6.29 2.36
N MET A 57 -1.90 6.06 3.53
CA MET A 57 -1.80 7.08 4.58
C MET A 57 -0.65 8.05 4.35
N GLN A 58 0.41 7.64 3.66
CA GLN A 58 1.51 8.51 3.30
C GLN A 58 1.19 9.47 2.12
N LEU A 59 0.01 9.32 1.50
CA LEU A 59 -0.51 10.28 0.53
C LEU A 59 -0.86 11.63 1.17
N TYR A 60 -1.11 11.67 2.47
CA TYR A 60 -1.58 12.87 3.16
C TYR A 60 -0.41 13.75 3.63
N ARG A 61 -0.51 15.05 3.34
CA ARG A 61 0.44 16.07 3.82
C ARG A 61 0.41 16.16 5.34
N GLY A 62 1.60 16.15 5.94
CA GLY A 62 1.79 16.28 7.38
C GLY A 62 1.42 15.04 8.21
N MET A 63 1.02 13.94 7.58
CA MET A 63 0.88 12.65 8.25
C MET A 63 2.22 11.89 8.12
N ASP A 64 3.19 12.24 8.94
CA ASP A 64 4.58 11.81 8.78
C ASP A 64 4.99 10.81 9.86
N ILE A 65 4.87 11.18 11.13
CA ILE A 65 5.26 10.35 12.28
C ILE A 65 4.38 9.10 12.35
N GLY A 66 3.06 9.27 12.38
CA GLY A 66 2.11 8.16 12.54
C GLY A 66 2.06 7.20 11.35
N THR A 67 2.54 7.62 10.17
CA THR A 67 2.68 6.76 8.98
C THR A 67 4.10 6.23 8.79
N ALA A 68 5.07 6.73 9.59
CA ALA A 68 6.51 6.55 9.42
C ALA A 68 6.94 6.82 7.97
N LYS A 69 6.51 7.95 7.42
CA LYS A 69 6.98 8.47 6.14
C LYS A 69 8.46 8.77 6.23
N ILE A 70 9.23 8.33 5.25
CA ILE A 70 10.68 8.56 5.23
C ILE A 70 10.99 10.06 5.05
N PRO A 71 11.73 10.69 5.97
CA PRO A 71 12.17 12.07 5.83
C PRO A 71 13.03 12.26 4.57
N GLU A 72 13.00 13.44 3.97
CA GLU A 72 13.76 13.73 2.74
C GLU A 72 15.27 13.49 2.91
N ALA A 73 15.81 13.85 4.07
CA ALA A 73 17.22 13.64 4.39
C ALA A 73 17.66 12.16 4.39
N GLU A 74 16.73 11.24 4.59
CA GLU A 74 16.99 9.80 4.63
C GLU A 74 16.77 9.09 3.27
N ARG A 75 16.26 9.82 2.26
CA ARG A 75 15.94 9.26 0.92
C ARG A 75 17.17 9.00 0.05
N ARG A 76 18.37 9.25 0.53
CA ARG A 76 19.67 9.00 -0.16
C ARG A 76 19.74 9.65 -1.55
N GLY A 77 19.06 10.78 -1.77
CA GLY A 77 19.00 11.45 -3.07
C GLY A 77 18.14 10.73 -4.13
N ILE A 78 17.45 9.65 -3.77
CA ILE A 78 16.56 8.91 -4.67
C ILE A 78 15.23 9.66 -4.77
N PRO A 79 14.72 9.94 -5.99
CA PRO A 79 13.41 10.57 -6.15
C PRO A 79 12.30 9.70 -5.60
N HIS A 80 11.39 10.32 -4.80
CA HIS A 80 10.21 9.67 -4.24
C HIS A 80 8.95 10.37 -4.71
N HIS A 81 8.01 9.60 -5.18
CA HIS A 81 6.75 10.08 -5.74
C HIS A 81 5.56 9.63 -4.89
N LEU A 82 4.47 10.40 -4.98
CA LEU A 82 3.18 10.12 -4.35
C LEU A 82 3.23 10.14 -2.82
N PHE A 83 4.11 10.93 -2.26
CA PHE A 83 3.96 11.47 -0.92
C PHE A 83 3.22 12.80 -0.99
N ASP A 84 2.49 13.15 0.06
CA ASP A 84 1.90 14.49 0.25
C ASP A 84 0.96 14.97 -0.87
N ALA A 85 0.33 14.03 -1.57
CA ALA A 85 -0.55 14.31 -2.70
C ALA A 85 -1.93 14.86 -2.30
N LEU A 86 -2.37 14.61 -1.06
CA LEU A 86 -3.70 14.96 -0.55
C LEU A 86 -3.64 15.82 0.71
N ALA A 87 -4.63 16.69 0.88
CA ALA A 87 -4.93 17.29 2.18
C ALA A 87 -5.70 16.27 3.05
N VAL A 88 -5.62 16.41 4.39
CA VAL A 88 -6.28 15.48 5.33
C VAL A 88 -7.81 15.47 5.24
N THR A 89 -8.39 16.47 4.59
CA THR A 89 -9.84 16.55 4.33
C THR A 89 -10.28 15.86 3.05
N GLU A 90 -9.34 15.50 2.17
CA GLU A 90 -9.62 14.85 0.88
C GLU A 90 -9.76 13.33 1.05
N GLU A 91 -10.49 12.69 0.15
CA GLU A 91 -10.65 11.24 0.17
C GLU A 91 -9.60 10.58 -0.74
N ALA A 92 -8.81 9.67 -0.19
CA ALA A 92 -7.93 8.81 -0.97
C ALA A 92 -8.75 7.73 -1.69
N ALA A 93 -9.20 8.00 -2.91
CA ALA A 93 -9.92 7.04 -3.73
C ALA A 93 -8.94 6.15 -4.51
N VAL A 94 -9.11 4.82 -4.43
CA VAL A 94 -8.20 3.87 -5.06
C VAL A 94 -8.15 4.00 -6.59
N ALA A 95 -9.28 4.35 -7.24
CA ALA A 95 -9.32 4.55 -8.69
C ALA A 95 -8.50 5.79 -9.13
N TRP A 96 -8.64 6.90 -8.40
CA TRP A 96 -7.81 8.08 -8.60
C TRP A 96 -6.32 7.78 -8.41
N TYR A 97 -5.99 7.03 -7.34
CA TYR A 97 -4.62 6.65 -7.06
C TYR A 97 -4.05 5.76 -8.18
N GLN A 98 -4.81 4.80 -8.68
CA GLN A 98 -4.40 3.92 -9.78
C GLN A 98 -3.93 4.71 -11.00
N GLU A 99 -4.74 5.68 -11.44
CA GLU A 99 -4.39 6.53 -12.58
C GLU A 99 -3.14 7.35 -12.31
N LEU A 100 -3.06 7.98 -11.13
CA LEU A 100 -1.93 8.80 -10.74
C LEU A 100 -0.64 7.98 -10.68
N ALA A 101 -0.68 6.80 -10.05
CA ALA A 101 0.47 5.92 -9.90
C ALA A 101 0.95 5.39 -11.25
N ARG A 102 0.04 4.94 -12.12
CA ARG A 102 0.41 4.44 -13.46
C ARG A 102 1.02 5.54 -14.33
N ARG A 103 0.43 6.74 -14.34
CA ARG A 103 1.04 7.90 -15.05
C ARG A 103 2.43 8.25 -14.51
N THR A 104 2.62 8.17 -13.20
CA THR A 104 3.93 8.40 -12.58
C THR A 104 4.94 7.35 -13.03
N ILE A 105 4.56 6.07 -13.01
CA ILE A 105 5.42 4.96 -13.46
C ILE A 105 5.75 5.11 -14.95
N ASP A 106 4.77 5.43 -15.80
CA ASP A 106 5.01 5.66 -17.24
C ASP A 106 5.97 6.82 -17.48
N ALA A 107 5.86 7.91 -16.70
CA ALA A 107 6.77 9.04 -16.78
C ALA A 107 8.19 8.69 -16.33
N ILE A 108 8.36 7.85 -15.30
CA ILE A 108 9.64 7.32 -14.87
C ILE A 108 10.26 6.45 -15.97
N HIS A 109 9.49 5.51 -16.52
CA HIS A 109 9.93 4.64 -17.61
C HIS A 109 10.26 5.43 -18.87
N GLY A 110 9.50 6.51 -19.16
CA GLY A 110 9.78 7.42 -20.28
C GLY A 110 11.12 8.16 -20.19
N ARG A 111 11.70 8.25 -18.99
CA ARG A 111 13.05 8.78 -18.75
C ARG A 111 14.14 7.71 -18.78
N GLY A 112 13.78 6.46 -19.06
CA GLY A 112 14.70 5.32 -19.03
C GLY A 112 15.05 4.82 -17.62
N ALA A 113 14.31 5.24 -16.59
CA ALA A 113 14.52 4.80 -15.21
C ALA A 113 13.56 3.65 -14.83
N ASP A 114 13.98 2.80 -13.91
CA ASP A 114 13.12 1.80 -13.29
C ASP A 114 12.19 2.45 -12.24
N ALA A 115 10.98 1.94 -12.10
CA ALA A 115 10.06 2.36 -11.04
C ALA A 115 10.04 1.31 -9.92
N ILE A 116 10.14 1.75 -8.66
CA ILE A 116 10.05 0.88 -7.47
C ILE A 116 8.79 1.25 -6.69
N LEU A 117 7.73 0.47 -6.83
CA LEU A 117 6.47 0.64 -6.10
C LEU A 117 6.63 0.04 -4.69
N VAL A 118 6.50 0.87 -3.65
CA VAL A 118 6.80 0.46 -2.27
C VAL A 118 5.63 0.72 -1.33
N GLY A 119 5.19 -0.29 -0.60
CA GLY A 119 4.23 -0.10 0.48
C GLY A 119 3.47 -1.35 0.91
N GLY A 120 2.42 -1.11 1.71
CA GLY A 120 1.65 -2.18 2.35
C GLY A 120 0.14 -2.10 2.10
N SER A 121 -0.36 -1.12 1.35
CA SER A 121 -1.79 -0.96 1.09
C SER A 121 -2.24 -1.91 -0.03
N GLY A 122 -2.69 -3.12 0.36
CA GLY A 122 -2.94 -4.23 -0.56
C GLY A 122 -3.84 -3.89 -1.75
N LEU A 123 -4.99 -3.23 -1.53
CA LEU A 123 -5.89 -2.84 -2.62
C LEU A 123 -5.24 -1.83 -3.57
N TYR A 124 -4.47 -0.87 -3.03
CA TYR A 124 -3.75 0.13 -3.82
C TYR A 124 -2.66 -0.53 -4.66
N ALA A 125 -1.86 -1.40 -4.06
CA ALA A 125 -0.83 -2.17 -4.79
C ALA A 125 -1.46 -3.02 -5.89
N SER A 126 -2.52 -3.76 -5.58
CA SER A 126 -3.23 -4.57 -6.57
C SER A 126 -3.77 -3.73 -7.73
N SER A 127 -4.32 -2.54 -7.44
CA SER A 127 -4.88 -1.67 -8.46
C SER A 127 -3.85 -1.20 -9.48
N VAL A 128 -2.61 -0.97 -9.04
CA VAL A 128 -1.51 -0.54 -9.91
C VAL A 128 -0.94 -1.72 -10.68
N LEU A 129 -0.68 -2.84 -9.99
CA LEU A 129 0.04 -3.99 -10.55
C LEU A 129 -0.77 -4.83 -11.52
N PHE A 130 -2.09 -4.93 -11.29
CA PHE A 130 -2.95 -5.80 -12.09
C PHE A 130 -3.96 -5.01 -12.92
N ASP A 131 -4.49 -5.60 -13.97
CA ASP A 131 -5.52 -4.98 -14.82
C ASP A 131 -6.87 -4.91 -14.10
N PHE A 132 -6.92 -4.02 -13.12
CA PHE A 132 -8.13 -3.68 -12.38
C PHE A 132 -8.89 -2.56 -13.10
N ARG A 133 -10.16 -2.80 -13.35
CA ARG A 133 -11.09 -1.76 -13.83
C ARG A 133 -12.07 -1.45 -12.71
N PHE A 134 -12.02 -0.21 -12.27
CA PHE A 134 -13.01 0.28 -11.30
C PHE A 134 -14.22 0.80 -12.05
N PRO A 135 -15.44 0.34 -11.70
CA PRO A 135 -16.66 0.96 -12.21
C PRO A 135 -16.65 2.47 -11.86
N PRO A 136 -17.15 3.33 -12.76
CA PRO A 136 -17.22 4.76 -12.50
C PRO A 136 -18.01 5.04 -11.22
N ARG A 137 -17.78 6.21 -10.61
CA ARG A 137 -18.57 6.69 -9.48
C ARG A 137 -19.80 7.42 -10.02
N ASP A 138 -20.97 7.09 -9.48
CA ASP A 138 -22.17 7.90 -9.61
C ASP A 138 -22.39 8.68 -8.31
N GLU A 139 -21.93 9.92 -8.30
CA GLU A 139 -21.96 10.76 -7.10
C GLU A 139 -23.39 11.02 -6.59
N ARG A 140 -24.39 11.11 -7.48
CA ARG A 140 -25.79 11.34 -7.08
C ARG A 140 -26.39 10.12 -6.42
N LEU A 141 -26.22 8.95 -7.04
CA LEU A 141 -26.68 7.68 -6.48
C LEU A 141 -25.97 7.40 -5.15
N ARG A 142 -24.66 7.64 -5.10
CA ARG A 142 -23.87 7.44 -3.90
C ARG A 142 -24.34 8.32 -2.75
N ALA A 143 -24.53 9.62 -2.99
CA ALA A 143 -25.03 10.55 -1.98
C ALA A 143 -26.41 10.10 -1.45
N SER A 144 -27.30 9.63 -2.32
CA SER A 144 -28.60 9.09 -1.90
C SER A 144 -28.47 7.84 -1.03
N LEU A 145 -27.53 6.94 -1.37
CA LEU A 145 -27.28 5.73 -0.58
C LEU A 145 -26.60 6.04 0.77
N GLU A 146 -25.73 7.02 0.80
CA GLU A 146 -25.07 7.48 2.05
C GLU A 146 -26.06 8.19 2.98
N ASP A 147 -27.00 9.00 2.45
CA ASP A 147 -28.09 9.58 3.22
C ASP A 147 -29.03 8.49 3.80
N GLU A 148 -29.35 7.48 2.99
CA GLU A 148 -30.13 6.33 3.47
C GLU A 148 -29.38 5.55 4.57
N LEU A 149 -28.07 5.36 4.41
CA LEU A 149 -27.21 4.73 5.43
C LEU A 149 -27.19 5.53 6.73
N GLU A 150 -27.13 6.85 6.66
CA GLU A 150 -27.12 7.71 7.84
C GLU A 150 -28.45 7.69 8.60
N ARG A 151 -29.57 7.68 7.88
CA ARG A 151 -30.92 7.70 8.47
C ARG A 151 -31.38 6.34 9.02
N PHE A 152 -31.09 5.27 8.32
CA PHE A 152 -31.68 3.94 8.59
C PHE A 152 -30.66 2.88 9.00
N GLY A 153 -29.37 3.19 8.96
CA GLY A 153 -28.31 2.23 9.21
C GLY A 153 -28.02 1.31 8.04
N ALA A 154 -27.11 0.35 8.26
CA ALA A 154 -26.64 -0.53 7.19
C ALA A 154 -27.60 -1.69 6.87
N GLU A 155 -28.48 -2.09 7.79
CA GLU A 155 -29.31 -3.29 7.68
C GLU A 155 -30.28 -3.28 6.48
N PRO A 156 -31.07 -2.20 6.22
CA PRO A 156 -31.96 -2.15 5.07
C PRO A 156 -31.20 -2.20 3.74
N LEU A 157 -30.07 -1.49 3.66
CA LEU A 157 -29.21 -1.49 2.49
C LEU A 157 -28.59 -2.86 2.24
N PHE A 158 -28.17 -3.56 3.29
CA PHE A 158 -27.64 -4.90 3.18
C PHE A 158 -28.70 -5.92 2.76
N ALA A 159 -29.94 -5.82 3.25
CA ALA A 159 -31.04 -6.63 2.80
C ALA A 159 -31.30 -6.45 1.29
N ARG A 160 -31.26 -5.20 0.81
CA ARG A 160 -31.38 -4.89 -0.62
C ARG A 160 -30.23 -5.48 -1.44
N LEU A 161 -28.98 -5.39 -0.94
CA LEU A 161 -27.82 -6.00 -1.57
C LEU A 161 -27.97 -7.51 -1.65
N ARG A 162 -28.40 -8.17 -0.57
CA ARG A 162 -28.60 -9.63 -0.54
C ARG A 162 -29.68 -10.10 -1.51
N ALA A 163 -30.74 -9.32 -1.67
CA ALA A 163 -31.77 -9.62 -2.64
C ALA A 163 -31.31 -9.48 -4.09
N ALA A 164 -30.44 -8.49 -4.37
CA ALA A 164 -29.95 -8.19 -5.73
C ALA A 164 -28.72 -9.03 -6.13
N ASP A 165 -27.79 -9.28 -5.21
CA ASP A 165 -26.57 -10.07 -5.43
C ASP A 165 -26.19 -10.83 -4.13
N PRO A 166 -26.77 -12.04 -3.94
CA PRO A 166 -26.47 -12.86 -2.77
C PRO A 166 -24.97 -13.19 -2.64
N ALA A 167 -24.28 -13.44 -3.76
CA ALA A 167 -22.88 -13.80 -3.77
C ALA A 167 -21.97 -12.63 -3.35
N ALA A 168 -22.35 -11.40 -3.65
CA ALA A 168 -21.66 -10.20 -3.13
C ALA A 168 -21.95 -10.00 -1.64
N ALA A 169 -23.20 -10.20 -1.21
CA ALA A 169 -23.59 -10.06 0.18
C ALA A 169 -22.84 -11.04 1.10
N ASP A 170 -22.61 -12.27 0.67
CA ASP A 170 -21.86 -13.28 1.46
C ASP A 170 -20.38 -12.88 1.71
N ARG A 171 -19.84 -11.96 0.91
CA ARG A 171 -18.45 -11.46 1.03
C ARG A 171 -18.31 -10.13 1.73
N ILE A 172 -19.42 -9.51 2.12
CA ILE A 172 -19.44 -8.16 2.73
C ILE A 172 -19.99 -8.26 4.15
N ASP A 173 -19.22 -7.77 5.14
CA ASP A 173 -19.73 -7.62 6.50
C ASP A 173 -20.97 -6.69 6.48
N PRO A 174 -22.15 -7.14 6.93
CA PRO A 174 -23.38 -6.35 6.92
C PRO A 174 -23.26 -5.03 7.70
N ARG A 175 -22.34 -4.95 8.67
CA ARG A 175 -22.08 -3.74 9.44
C ARG A 175 -21.19 -2.74 8.71
N ASN A 176 -20.57 -3.13 7.60
CA ASN A 176 -19.73 -2.25 6.82
C ASN A 176 -20.54 -1.48 5.77
N GLY A 177 -21.31 -0.47 6.25
CA GLY A 177 -22.21 0.34 5.42
C GLY A 177 -21.54 0.92 4.18
N ARG A 178 -20.28 1.33 4.24
CA ARG A 178 -19.55 1.84 3.07
C ARG A 178 -19.37 0.80 1.97
N ARG A 179 -19.05 -0.45 2.33
CA ARG A 179 -18.94 -1.55 1.36
C ARG A 179 -20.30 -1.91 0.78
N VAL A 180 -21.34 -1.88 1.61
CA VAL A 180 -22.72 -2.10 1.17
C VAL A 180 -23.16 -1.03 0.18
N VAL A 181 -22.98 0.25 0.50
CA VAL A 181 -23.26 1.39 -0.39
C VAL A 181 -22.52 1.23 -1.73
N ARG A 182 -21.22 0.94 -1.68
CA ARG A 182 -20.42 0.75 -2.91
C ARG A 182 -20.90 -0.42 -3.76
N ALA A 183 -21.28 -1.52 -3.13
CA ALA A 183 -21.81 -2.69 -3.84
C ALA A 183 -23.14 -2.36 -4.55
N LEU A 184 -24.04 -1.66 -3.87
CA LEU A 184 -25.31 -1.21 -4.46
C LEU A 184 -25.11 -0.21 -5.59
N GLU A 185 -24.17 0.74 -5.45
CA GLU A 185 -23.79 1.70 -6.49
C GLU A 185 -23.30 0.97 -7.76
N VAL A 186 -22.42 -0.04 -7.61
CA VAL A 186 -21.89 -0.82 -8.73
C VAL A 186 -22.98 -1.65 -9.41
N LEU A 187 -23.87 -2.28 -8.63
CA LEU A 187 -24.99 -3.06 -9.16
C LEU A 187 -25.96 -2.20 -9.97
N ALA A 188 -26.29 -1.01 -9.49
CA ALA A 188 -27.19 -0.09 -10.18
C ALA A 188 -26.64 0.37 -11.54
N GLN A 189 -25.33 0.36 -11.72
CA GLN A 189 -24.65 0.65 -12.98
C GLN A 189 -24.49 -0.59 -13.90
N GLY A 190 -25.13 -1.71 -13.55
CA GLY A 190 -25.00 -2.97 -14.30
C GLY A 190 -23.65 -3.66 -14.14
N GLY A 191 -22.84 -3.22 -13.17
CA GLY A 191 -21.54 -3.81 -12.86
C GLY A 191 -21.66 -5.05 -11.96
N ARG A 192 -20.65 -5.91 -12.01
CA ARG A 192 -20.50 -7.03 -11.06
C ARG A 192 -19.68 -6.56 -9.86
N THR A 193 -20.16 -6.86 -8.66
CA THR A 193 -19.42 -6.54 -7.43
C THR A 193 -18.37 -7.61 -7.15
N HIS A 194 -17.09 -7.25 -7.23
CA HIS A 194 -16.00 -8.15 -6.82
C HIS A 194 -15.69 -8.04 -5.32
N GLY A 195 -16.46 -7.28 -4.54
CA GLY A 195 -16.26 -7.10 -3.10
C GLY A 195 -14.87 -6.57 -2.70
N GLY A 196 -14.11 -6.01 -3.64
CA GLY A 196 -12.70 -5.60 -3.42
C GLY A 196 -11.73 -6.78 -3.39
N ALA A 197 -12.15 -7.98 -3.83
CA ALA A 197 -11.26 -9.13 -3.98
C ALA A 197 -10.43 -9.03 -5.26
N LEU A 198 -9.22 -9.60 -5.23
CA LEU A 198 -8.43 -9.83 -6.43
C LEU A 198 -9.23 -10.73 -7.40
N PRO A 199 -9.15 -10.52 -8.73
CA PRO A 199 -9.60 -11.50 -9.71
C PRO A 199 -8.96 -12.86 -9.44
N GLU A 200 -9.63 -13.95 -9.80
CA GLU A 200 -9.11 -15.32 -9.65
C GLU A 200 -7.80 -15.52 -10.43
N ALA A 201 -7.65 -14.85 -11.56
CA ALA A 201 -6.42 -14.83 -12.36
C ALA A 201 -6.05 -13.38 -12.70
N PRO A 202 -5.35 -12.67 -11.81
CA PRO A 202 -4.97 -11.28 -12.05
C PRO A 202 -3.89 -11.20 -13.14
N VAL A 203 -4.15 -10.44 -14.20
CA VAL A 203 -3.19 -10.15 -15.26
C VAL A 203 -2.36 -8.92 -14.86
N LEU A 204 -1.05 -9.00 -15.00
CA LEU A 204 -0.16 -7.87 -14.74
C LEU A 204 -0.43 -6.73 -15.74
N TRP A 205 -0.57 -5.51 -15.23
CA TRP A 205 -0.69 -4.29 -16.04
C TRP A 205 0.57 -4.04 -16.87
N SER A 206 1.74 -4.25 -16.28
CA SER A 206 3.03 -4.17 -16.98
C SER A 206 3.67 -5.56 -17.04
N PRO A 207 4.01 -6.09 -18.22
CA PRO A 207 4.61 -7.42 -18.35
C PRO A 207 6.02 -7.51 -17.74
N ARG A 208 6.70 -6.37 -17.58
CA ARG A 208 8.02 -6.26 -16.95
C ARG A 208 7.90 -5.91 -15.47
N THR A 209 7.03 -6.60 -14.76
CA THR A 209 6.86 -6.42 -13.32
C THR A 209 7.58 -7.54 -12.55
N ARG A 210 8.33 -7.15 -11.51
CA ARG A 210 8.95 -8.07 -10.55
C ARG A 210 8.41 -7.76 -9.15
N ILE A 211 7.86 -8.76 -8.49
CA ILE A 211 7.23 -8.60 -7.17
C ILE A 211 8.12 -9.23 -6.11
N ILE A 212 8.51 -8.41 -5.13
CA ILE A 212 9.31 -8.78 -3.97
C ILE A 212 8.41 -8.64 -2.75
N GLY A 213 8.18 -9.73 -2.05
CA GLY A 213 7.45 -9.77 -0.79
C GLY A 213 8.41 -9.72 0.39
N THR A 214 8.22 -8.81 1.33
CA THR A 214 9.02 -8.78 2.55
C THR A 214 8.35 -9.59 3.65
N ALA A 215 9.08 -10.51 4.26
CA ALA A 215 8.63 -11.33 5.36
C ALA A 215 9.63 -11.29 6.53
N VAL A 216 9.10 -11.22 7.74
CA VAL A 216 9.84 -11.27 9.00
C VAL A 216 9.10 -12.26 9.91
N PRO A 217 9.76 -13.06 10.74
CA PRO A 217 9.12 -13.95 11.69
C PRO A 217 8.07 -13.22 12.54
N ARG A 218 6.92 -13.86 12.77
CA ARG A 218 5.74 -13.22 13.39
C ARG A 218 6.05 -12.59 14.75
N GLU A 219 6.76 -13.30 15.61
CA GLU A 219 7.07 -12.84 16.97
C GLU A 219 7.94 -11.58 16.95
N GLU A 220 8.93 -11.57 16.07
CA GLU A 220 9.79 -10.40 15.86
C GLU A 220 8.98 -9.22 15.29
N LEU A 221 8.12 -9.48 14.31
CA LEU A 221 7.29 -8.43 13.73
C LEU A 221 6.39 -7.78 14.78
N VAL A 222 5.79 -8.57 15.67
CA VAL A 222 4.97 -8.04 16.77
C VAL A 222 5.79 -7.10 17.66
N SER A 223 6.97 -7.52 18.10
CA SER A 223 7.87 -6.72 18.93
C SER A 223 8.30 -5.42 18.23
N LEU A 224 8.63 -5.50 16.93
CA LEU A 224 8.99 -4.34 16.11
C LEU A 224 7.83 -3.34 15.97
N LEU A 225 6.60 -3.83 15.80
CA LEU A 225 5.41 -3.00 15.67
C LEU A 225 5.08 -2.29 16.98
N ASP A 226 5.14 -3.00 18.10
CA ASP A 226 4.84 -2.43 19.42
C ASP A 226 5.85 -1.34 19.78
N ALA A 227 7.14 -1.60 19.64
CA ALA A 227 8.19 -0.61 19.84
C ALA A 227 8.09 0.58 18.87
N ARG A 228 7.62 0.35 17.64
CA ARG A 228 7.38 1.44 16.67
C ARG A 228 6.28 2.38 17.13
N VAL A 229 5.18 1.88 17.67
CA VAL A 229 4.10 2.71 18.21
C VAL A 229 4.60 3.59 19.35
N GLU A 230 5.34 3.02 20.29
CA GLU A 230 5.94 3.80 21.40
C GLU A 230 6.86 4.92 20.87
N ARG A 231 7.68 4.62 19.87
CA ARG A 231 8.53 5.63 19.22
C ARG A 231 7.73 6.73 18.52
N MET A 232 6.57 6.45 17.96
CA MET A 232 5.69 7.47 17.34
C MET A 232 5.20 8.46 18.38
N TRP A 233 4.77 8.01 19.56
CA TRP A 233 4.39 8.89 20.67
C TRP A 233 5.56 9.72 21.17
N ALA A 234 6.69 9.07 21.40
CA ALA A 234 7.92 9.75 21.84
C ALA A 234 8.46 10.77 20.81
N ALA A 235 8.19 10.53 19.53
CA ALA A 235 8.60 11.44 18.44
C ALA A 235 7.67 12.65 18.23
N GLY A 236 6.60 12.78 19.03
CA GLY A 236 5.68 13.91 18.96
C GLY A 236 4.44 13.69 18.10
N LEU A 237 3.94 12.45 18.01
CA LEU A 237 2.70 12.15 17.27
C LEU A 237 1.52 13.02 17.71
N LEU A 238 1.41 13.35 19.00
CA LEU A 238 0.33 14.21 19.51
C LEU A 238 0.39 15.62 18.93
N ASP A 239 1.59 16.21 18.85
CA ASP A 239 1.79 17.54 18.26
C ASP A 239 1.47 17.55 16.77
N GLU A 240 1.87 16.49 16.04
CA GLU A 240 1.50 16.28 14.64
C GLU A 240 -0.02 16.23 14.48
N VAL A 241 -0.70 15.42 15.30
CA VAL A 241 -2.16 15.26 15.25
C VAL A 241 -2.88 16.56 15.61
N GLU A 242 -2.41 17.30 16.59
CA GLU A 242 -3.00 18.60 16.95
C GLU A 242 -2.88 19.62 15.82
N ALA A 243 -1.73 19.65 15.13
CA ALA A 243 -1.55 20.48 13.94
C ALA A 243 -2.50 20.08 12.80
N LEU A 244 -2.69 18.78 12.58
CA LEU A 244 -3.61 18.25 11.55
C LEU A 244 -5.09 18.46 11.90
N ARG A 245 -5.46 18.44 13.18
CA ARG A 245 -6.82 18.78 13.63
C ARG A 245 -7.18 20.21 13.23
N ARG A 246 -6.26 21.16 13.37
CA ARG A 246 -6.46 22.55 12.91
C ARG A 246 -6.69 22.63 11.38
N GLN A 247 -6.15 21.67 10.62
CA GLN A 247 -6.34 21.56 9.18
C GLN A 247 -7.60 20.75 8.80
N GLY A 248 -8.32 20.19 9.78
CA GLY A 248 -9.58 19.49 9.56
C GLY A 248 -9.44 17.96 9.46
N LEU A 249 -8.43 17.34 10.06
CA LEU A 249 -8.24 15.89 10.12
C LEU A 249 -9.52 15.13 10.46
N GLU A 250 -10.28 15.58 11.44
CA GLU A 250 -11.49 14.92 11.93
C GLU A 250 -12.65 14.98 10.92
N ARG A 251 -12.60 15.89 9.94
CA ARG A 251 -13.56 15.96 8.82
C ARG A 251 -13.17 15.01 7.68
N GLY A 252 -11.92 14.56 7.68
CA GLY A 252 -11.39 13.64 6.66
C GLY A 252 -11.96 12.24 6.82
N VAL A 253 -12.64 11.78 5.78
CA VAL A 253 -13.29 10.46 5.75
C VAL A 253 -12.31 9.31 5.94
N THR A 254 -11.08 9.46 5.46
CA THR A 254 -10.04 8.44 5.47
C THR A 254 -8.93 8.77 6.49
N ALA A 255 -8.35 9.97 6.42
CA ALA A 255 -7.24 10.39 7.27
C ALA A 255 -7.59 10.36 8.76
N GLY A 256 -8.77 10.87 9.15
CA GLY A 256 -9.22 10.91 10.54
C GLY A 256 -9.44 9.52 11.19
N ARG A 257 -9.46 8.45 10.39
CA ARG A 257 -9.61 7.06 10.85
C ARG A 257 -8.32 6.25 10.75
N ALA A 258 -7.21 6.89 10.40
CA ALA A 258 -5.93 6.22 10.34
C ALA A 258 -5.52 5.72 11.73
N ILE A 259 -4.95 4.50 11.76
CA ILE A 259 -4.46 3.88 13.01
C ILE A 259 -3.36 4.78 13.58
N GLY A 260 -3.42 5.02 14.88
CA GLY A 260 -2.56 5.96 15.59
C GLY A 260 -3.17 7.36 15.65
N TYR A 261 -3.67 7.89 14.53
CA TYR A 261 -4.27 9.24 14.49
C TYR A 261 -5.61 9.30 15.22
N ALA A 262 -6.49 8.33 15.00
CA ALA A 262 -7.76 8.24 15.71
C ALA A 262 -7.57 8.11 17.24
N GLN A 263 -6.60 7.31 17.68
CA GLN A 263 -6.27 7.11 19.09
C GLN A 263 -5.61 8.37 19.70
N ALA A 264 -4.74 9.03 18.96
CA ALA A 264 -4.15 10.30 19.41
C ALA A 264 -5.21 11.42 19.51
N VAL A 265 -6.19 11.48 18.61
CA VAL A 265 -7.35 12.39 18.74
C VAL A 265 -8.15 12.07 20.00
N ALA A 266 -8.42 10.78 20.29
CA ALA A 266 -9.14 10.36 21.49
C ALA A 266 -8.36 10.74 22.77
N GLN A 267 -7.04 10.58 22.77
CA GLN A 267 -6.17 11.03 23.86
C GLN A 267 -6.24 12.56 24.05
N LEU A 268 -6.13 13.34 22.97
CA LEU A 268 -6.22 14.81 23.03
C LEU A 268 -7.59 15.33 23.49
N ARG A 269 -8.63 14.53 23.33
CA ARG A 269 -9.98 14.82 23.84
C ARG A 269 -10.16 14.40 25.30
N GLY A 270 -9.26 13.59 25.87
CA GLY A 270 -9.39 13.00 27.19
C GLY A 270 -10.25 11.73 27.23
N ASP A 271 -10.63 11.16 26.08
CA ASP A 271 -11.39 9.92 25.97
C ASP A 271 -10.51 8.69 26.29
N LEU A 272 -9.21 8.78 26.08
CA LEU A 272 -8.20 7.76 26.37
C LEU A 272 -7.01 8.39 27.13
N SER A 273 -6.45 7.64 28.07
CA SER A 273 -5.12 7.94 28.60
C SER A 273 -4.03 7.61 27.54
N GLU A 274 -2.83 8.12 27.70
CA GLU A 274 -1.71 7.82 26.81
C GLU A 274 -1.44 6.32 26.71
N GLY A 275 -1.42 5.61 27.83
CA GLY A 275 -1.21 4.16 27.84
C GLY A 275 -2.28 3.39 27.08
N GLU A 276 -3.56 3.80 27.22
CA GLU A 276 -4.68 3.18 26.48
C GLU A 276 -4.58 3.47 24.97
N ALA A 277 -4.25 4.70 24.57
CA ALA A 277 -4.09 5.09 23.18
C ALA A 277 -2.96 4.31 22.51
N ILE A 278 -1.81 4.17 23.17
CA ILE A 278 -0.68 3.35 22.72
C ILE A 278 -1.10 1.89 22.57
N ALA A 279 -1.69 1.29 23.61
CA ALA A 279 -2.09 -0.12 23.62
C ALA A 279 -3.13 -0.45 22.53
N GLU A 280 -4.10 0.43 22.31
CA GLU A 280 -5.10 0.27 21.24
C GLU A 280 -4.44 0.39 19.87
N THR A 281 -3.54 1.35 19.68
CA THR A 281 -2.79 1.52 18.43
C THR A 281 -1.92 0.31 18.12
N GLN A 282 -1.23 -0.25 19.12
CA GLN A 282 -0.45 -1.49 18.96
C GLN A 282 -1.35 -2.65 18.52
N ALA A 283 -2.49 -2.86 19.19
CA ALA A 283 -3.42 -3.93 18.84
C ALA A 283 -3.98 -3.79 17.43
N LEU A 284 -4.36 -2.58 17.02
CA LEU A 284 -4.85 -2.29 15.67
C LEU A 284 -3.76 -2.45 14.61
N THR A 285 -2.53 -2.04 14.90
CA THR A 285 -1.37 -2.17 13.99
C THR A 285 -1.02 -3.63 13.76
N ARG A 286 -1.00 -4.47 14.81
CA ARG A 286 -0.82 -5.93 14.67
C ARG A 286 -1.91 -6.59 13.84
N ARG A 287 -3.18 -6.18 14.03
CA ARG A 287 -4.30 -6.66 13.22
C ARG A 287 -4.16 -6.20 11.76
N TYR A 288 -3.71 -4.97 11.52
CA TYR A 288 -3.48 -4.45 10.18
C TYR A 288 -2.36 -5.21 9.47
N ALA A 289 -1.24 -5.44 10.13
CA ALA A 289 -0.11 -6.21 9.60
C ALA A 289 -0.53 -7.63 9.18
N ARG A 290 -1.34 -8.34 10.01
CA ARG A 290 -1.89 -9.65 9.64
C ARG A 290 -2.73 -9.60 8.37
N ARG A 291 -3.60 -8.59 8.22
CA ARG A 291 -4.40 -8.42 6.99
C ARG A 291 -3.52 -8.16 5.77
N GLN A 292 -2.44 -7.40 5.92
CA GLN A 292 -1.47 -7.17 4.84
C GLN A 292 -0.78 -8.47 4.41
N VAL A 293 -0.31 -9.27 5.36
CA VAL A 293 0.28 -10.59 5.08
C VAL A 293 -0.72 -11.47 4.33
N SER A 294 -1.95 -11.61 4.83
CA SER A 294 -3.00 -12.41 4.17
C SER A 294 -3.35 -11.88 2.79
N TRP A 295 -3.23 -10.57 2.55
CA TRP A 295 -3.47 -9.97 1.25
C TRP A 295 -2.39 -10.37 0.25
N PHE A 296 -1.12 -10.16 0.56
CA PHE A 296 -0.01 -10.38 -0.35
C PHE A 296 0.31 -11.86 -0.58
N LYS A 297 -0.06 -12.75 0.33
CA LYS A 297 0.00 -14.20 0.12
C LYS A 297 -0.80 -14.71 -1.09
N ARG A 298 -1.83 -13.97 -1.51
CA ARG A 298 -2.63 -14.32 -2.67
C ARG A 298 -1.96 -14.00 -4.00
N TYR A 299 -0.86 -13.24 -3.96
CA TYR A 299 -0.11 -12.94 -5.17
C TYR A 299 0.71 -14.16 -5.58
N GLU A 300 0.70 -14.45 -6.87
CA GLU A 300 1.57 -15.44 -7.49
C GLU A 300 2.90 -14.80 -7.90
N ASN A 301 3.92 -15.61 -8.11
CA ASN A 301 5.24 -15.18 -8.59
C ASN A 301 5.91 -14.10 -7.71
N VAL A 302 5.71 -14.15 -6.40
CA VAL A 302 6.36 -13.28 -5.43
C VAL A 302 7.66 -13.92 -4.95
N ARG A 303 8.76 -13.20 -5.07
CA ARG A 303 10.01 -13.55 -4.38
C ARG A 303 9.93 -13.03 -2.95
N TRP A 304 9.76 -13.94 -1.99
CA TRP A 304 9.74 -13.57 -0.57
C TRP A 304 11.17 -13.49 -0.04
N VAL A 305 11.46 -12.40 0.69
CA VAL A 305 12.78 -12.14 1.27
C VAL A 305 12.66 -11.60 2.70
N ASP A 306 13.66 -11.88 3.53
CA ASP A 306 13.88 -11.10 4.74
C ASP A 306 14.76 -9.89 4.38
N PRO A 307 14.29 -8.65 4.52
CA PRO A 307 15.06 -7.47 4.15
C PRO A 307 16.38 -7.28 4.94
N ARG A 308 16.54 -7.99 6.05
CA ARG A 308 17.73 -7.91 6.90
C ARG A 308 18.85 -8.82 6.41
N GLU A 309 18.51 -9.83 5.63
CA GLU A 309 19.43 -10.90 5.20
C GLU A 309 19.70 -10.85 3.70
N VAL A 310 18.76 -10.28 2.91
CA VAL A 310 18.88 -10.27 1.46
C VAL A 310 19.85 -9.20 0.96
N ASP A 311 20.73 -9.59 0.05
CA ASP A 311 21.52 -8.64 -0.74
C ASP A 311 20.68 -8.10 -1.92
N ALA A 312 20.52 -6.77 -1.98
CA ALA A 312 19.74 -6.10 -3.02
C ALA A 312 20.33 -6.34 -4.43
N GLY A 313 21.65 -6.52 -4.55
CA GLY A 313 22.30 -6.88 -5.82
C GLY A 313 21.83 -8.23 -6.33
N SER A 314 21.71 -9.23 -5.46
CA SER A 314 21.19 -10.56 -5.79
C SER A 314 19.73 -10.53 -6.26
N VAL A 315 18.95 -9.58 -5.71
CA VAL A 315 17.56 -9.36 -6.12
C VAL A 315 17.51 -8.84 -7.56
N VAL A 316 18.36 -7.87 -7.90
CA VAL A 316 18.44 -7.30 -9.27
C VAL A 316 18.85 -8.35 -10.28
N ASP A 317 19.85 -9.14 -9.97
CA ASP A 317 20.42 -10.13 -10.89
C ASP A 317 19.49 -11.34 -11.12
N GLY A 318 18.40 -11.44 -10.36
CA GLY A 318 17.44 -12.54 -10.46
C GLY A 318 18.02 -13.87 -9.98
N ALA A 319 19.15 -13.84 -9.26
CA ALA A 319 19.76 -15.04 -8.70
C ALA A 319 18.77 -15.68 -7.72
N ALA A 320 18.46 -16.96 -7.94
CA ALA A 320 17.84 -17.81 -6.93
C ALA A 320 18.90 -18.05 -5.86
N GLY A 321 19.06 -17.08 -4.94
CA GLY A 321 19.93 -17.25 -3.77
C GLY A 321 19.26 -18.14 -2.73
N PRO A 322 20.03 -18.64 -1.74
CA PRO A 322 19.51 -19.36 -0.57
C PRO A 322 18.56 -18.50 0.29
N ASP A 323 18.32 -17.26 -0.09
CA ASP A 323 17.66 -16.20 0.67
C ASP A 323 16.13 -16.10 0.41
N ALA A 324 15.52 -17.09 -0.24
CA ALA A 324 14.06 -17.13 -0.32
C ALA A 324 13.51 -17.40 1.09
N ALA A 325 13.13 -16.34 1.79
CA ALA A 325 12.41 -16.47 3.05
C ALA A 325 11.18 -17.36 2.82
N PRO A 326 10.85 -18.26 3.74
CA PRO A 326 9.65 -19.07 3.62
C PRO A 326 8.45 -18.13 3.49
N ARG A 327 7.52 -18.51 2.62
CA ARG A 327 6.25 -17.77 2.48
C ARG A 327 5.66 -17.59 3.88
N PRO A 328 5.34 -16.36 4.31
CA PRO A 328 4.92 -16.14 5.68
C PRO A 328 3.73 -17.04 6.02
N GLU A 329 3.82 -17.81 7.10
CA GLU A 329 2.75 -18.72 7.54
C GLU A 329 1.49 -17.90 7.89
N GLY A 330 0.34 -18.28 7.38
CA GLY A 330 -0.97 -17.76 7.75
C GLY A 330 -1.69 -18.85 8.51
N GLU A 331 -2.28 -18.51 9.62
CA GLU A 331 -3.30 -19.36 10.22
C GLU A 331 -4.48 -19.43 9.23
N GLU A 332 -4.80 -20.62 8.75
CA GLU A 332 -6.10 -20.95 8.20
C GLU A 332 -7.13 -20.80 9.33
N GLN A 333 -7.91 -19.73 9.31
CA GLN A 333 -9.25 -19.65 9.91
C GLN A 333 -10.06 -18.58 9.21
#